data_21aa2d29964d2c212809772fa84c1200
#
_entry.id   21aa2d29964d2c212809772fa84c1200
#
_cell.length_a   1.000
_cell.length_b   1.000
_cell.length_c   1.000
_cell.angle_alpha   90.00
_cell.angle_beta   90.00
_cell.angle_gamma   90.00
#
_symmetry.space_group_name_H-M   'P 1'
#
loop_
_entity.id
_entity.type
_entity.pdbx_description
1 polymer ?
#
loop_
_entity_poly.entity_id
_entity_poly.type
_entity_poly.pdbx_seq_one_letter_code
_entity_poly.pdbx_strand_id
1 'polypeptide(L)'
;GLADLDWGWFGSMGGAGTFARLIGLHDRALACALDAIPWRGDVTEYQFDDYVAAFTAAFSNSSRTARLAPATRLLAMKRPDIFVCVNDGNKRGLAESLSFAPTTIKLENYWERVVEPIRQAPWYTTPRPAGRDMELWDARVAMLDAIYYRPTSKGGAS
;
A
#
# COMPACT_ATOMS: atom_id res chain seq x y z
N GLY A 1 3.12 -16.95 -7.53
CA GLY A 1 2.44 -15.86 -8.23
C GLY A 1 1.62 -15.01 -7.28
N LEU A 2 0.99 -13.94 -7.76
CA LEU A 2 0.11 -13.07 -6.94
C LEU A 2 -1.10 -13.81 -6.32
N ALA A 3 -1.42 -15.00 -6.84
CA ALA A 3 -2.49 -15.86 -6.32
C ALA A 3 -2.16 -16.52 -4.97
N ASP A 4 -0.87 -16.59 -4.62
CA ASP A 4 -0.40 -17.27 -3.41
C ASP A 4 -0.21 -16.30 -2.23
N LEU A 5 -0.61 -15.04 -2.37
CA LEU A 5 -0.46 -14.02 -1.35
C LEU A 5 -1.58 -14.12 -0.31
N ASP A 6 -1.19 -14.09 0.96
CA ASP A 6 -2.16 -14.02 2.06
C ASP A 6 -2.79 -12.61 2.12
N TRP A 7 -4.05 -12.54 1.74
CA TRP A 7 -4.84 -11.32 1.76
C TRP A 7 -5.38 -10.96 3.15
N GLY A 8 -5.18 -11.84 4.14
CA GLY A 8 -5.72 -11.66 5.49
C GLY A 8 -5.17 -10.45 6.24
N TRP A 9 -4.01 -9.92 5.82
CA TRP A 9 -3.37 -8.73 6.42
C TRP A 9 -3.99 -7.40 6.00
N PHE A 10 -4.94 -7.39 5.08
CA PHE A 10 -5.52 -6.17 4.53
C PHE A 10 -6.97 -5.97 4.98
N GLY A 11 -7.27 -4.80 5.52
CA GLY A 11 -8.58 -4.49 6.12
C GLY A 11 -9.75 -4.38 5.14
N SER A 12 -9.53 -4.16 3.84
CA SER A 12 -10.62 -4.03 2.87
C SER A 12 -10.21 -4.44 1.46
N MET A 13 -11.06 -5.25 0.84
CA MET A 13 -10.99 -5.65 -0.57
C MET A 13 -11.94 -4.83 -1.46
N GLY A 14 -12.60 -3.80 -0.92
CA GLY A 14 -13.50 -2.94 -1.67
C GLY A 14 -12.81 -2.28 -2.87
N GLY A 15 -13.43 -2.35 -4.05
CA GLY A 15 -12.85 -1.82 -5.30
C GLY A 15 -11.84 -2.74 -6.00
N ALA A 16 -11.63 -3.95 -5.50
CA ALA A 16 -10.66 -4.91 -6.05
C ALA A 16 -11.02 -5.41 -7.47
N GLY A 17 -12.25 -5.26 -7.93
CA GLY A 17 -12.70 -5.87 -9.19
C GLY A 17 -11.89 -5.46 -10.44
N THR A 18 -11.60 -4.17 -10.63
CA THR A 18 -10.76 -3.73 -11.76
C THR A 18 -9.30 -4.13 -11.55
N PHE A 19 -8.82 -4.02 -10.33
CA PHE A 19 -7.46 -4.41 -9.96
C PHE A 19 -7.25 -5.92 -10.15
N ALA A 20 -8.19 -6.76 -9.66
CA ALA A 20 -8.15 -8.20 -9.88
C ALA A 20 -8.17 -8.57 -11.38
N ARG A 21 -8.95 -7.84 -12.18
CA ARG A 21 -8.97 -8.04 -13.62
C ARG A 21 -7.65 -7.68 -14.29
N LEU A 22 -7.03 -6.57 -13.91
CA LEU A 22 -5.71 -6.17 -14.44
C LEU A 22 -4.63 -7.19 -14.08
N ILE A 23 -4.61 -7.68 -12.84
CA ILE A 23 -3.71 -8.74 -12.41
C ILE A 23 -3.97 -10.03 -13.21
N GLY A 24 -5.23 -10.41 -13.41
CA GLY A 24 -5.62 -11.60 -14.17
C GLY A 24 -5.24 -11.54 -15.65
N LEU A 25 -5.12 -10.34 -16.22
CA LEU A 25 -4.66 -10.12 -17.60
C LEU A 25 -3.13 -10.08 -17.71
N HIS A 26 -2.40 -10.27 -16.61
CA HIS A 26 -0.93 -10.16 -16.57
C HIS A 26 -0.43 -8.87 -17.24
N ASP A 27 -1.04 -7.74 -16.90
CA ASP A 27 -0.72 -6.45 -17.48
C ASP A 27 0.78 -6.15 -17.35
N ARG A 28 1.42 -5.95 -18.50
CA ARG A 28 2.87 -5.74 -18.60
C ARG A 28 3.31 -4.49 -17.82
N ALA A 29 2.49 -3.45 -17.81
CA ALA A 29 2.82 -2.22 -17.09
C ALA A 29 2.77 -2.44 -15.57
N LEU A 30 1.85 -3.28 -15.05
CA LEU A 30 1.84 -3.68 -13.63
C LEU A 30 3.07 -4.52 -13.27
N ALA A 31 3.48 -5.43 -14.14
CA ALA A 31 4.71 -6.20 -13.94
C ALA A 31 5.93 -5.26 -13.90
N CYS A 32 6.05 -4.34 -14.86
CA CYS A 32 7.13 -3.34 -14.86
C CYS A 32 7.08 -2.44 -13.61
N ALA A 33 5.89 -2.03 -13.17
CA ALA A 33 5.75 -1.25 -11.94
C ALA A 33 6.30 -2.02 -10.73
N LEU A 34 5.94 -3.30 -10.60
CA LEU A 34 6.46 -4.14 -9.52
C LEU A 34 7.97 -4.33 -9.61
N ASP A 35 8.55 -4.44 -10.80
CA ASP A 35 9.99 -4.63 -10.97
C ASP A 35 10.81 -3.41 -10.55
N ALA A 36 10.22 -2.20 -10.57
CA ALA A 36 10.87 -0.99 -10.06
C ALA A 36 11.19 -1.07 -8.56
N ILE A 37 10.42 -1.84 -7.79
CA ILE A 37 10.60 -1.97 -6.34
C ILE A 37 11.39 -3.26 -6.02
N PRO A 38 12.57 -3.19 -5.40
CA PRO A 38 13.37 -4.37 -5.08
C PRO A 38 12.71 -5.23 -3.99
N TRP A 39 12.88 -6.54 -4.08
CA TRP A 39 12.36 -7.49 -3.08
C TRP A 39 13.06 -7.39 -1.72
N ARG A 40 14.28 -6.89 -1.68
CA ARG A 40 15.11 -6.78 -0.46
C ARG A 40 15.96 -5.51 -0.52
N GLY A 41 16.50 -5.14 0.62
CA GLY A 41 17.31 -3.94 0.74
C GLY A 41 16.46 -2.67 0.82
N ASP A 42 17.11 -1.54 0.73
CA ASP A 42 16.43 -0.24 0.80
C ASP A 42 15.65 0.05 -0.50
N VAL A 43 14.61 0.84 -0.35
CA VAL A 43 13.82 1.39 -1.47
C VAL A 43 14.02 2.90 -1.49
N THR A 44 14.37 3.43 -2.64
CA THR A 44 14.57 4.87 -2.84
C THR A 44 13.31 5.54 -3.37
N GLU A 45 13.22 6.86 -3.21
CA GLU A 45 12.14 7.66 -3.79
C GLU A 45 12.09 7.53 -5.33
N TYR A 46 13.25 7.49 -6.00
CA TYR A 46 13.30 7.27 -7.46
C TYR A 46 12.65 5.94 -7.89
N GLN A 47 12.88 4.87 -7.14
CA GLN A 47 12.24 3.59 -7.42
C GLN A 47 10.73 3.65 -7.19
N PHE A 48 10.29 4.42 -6.22
CA PHE A 48 8.88 4.68 -6.00
C PHE A 48 8.28 5.52 -7.14
N ASP A 49 8.96 6.55 -7.63
CA ASP A 49 8.52 7.38 -8.77
C ASP A 49 8.39 6.55 -10.04
N ASP A 50 9.38 5.68 -10.31
CA ASP A 50 9.32 4.72 -11.43
C ASP A 50 8.11 3.78 -11.29
N TYR A 51 7.84 3.30 -10.07
CA TYR A 51 6.64 2.52 -9.78
C TYR A 51 5.36 3.30 -10.09
N VAL A 52 5.25 4.54 -9.62
CA VAL A 52 4.06 5.40 -9.84
C VAL A 52 3.83 5.63 -11.32
N ALA A 53 4.89 5.93 -12.08
CA ALA A 53 4.80 6.14 -13.52
C ALA A 53 4.30 4.88 -14.24
N ALA A 54 4.89 3.72 -13.97
CA ALA A 54 4.52 2.46 -14.59
C ALA A 54 3.11 2.00 -14.16
N PHE A 55 2.75 2.16 -12.88
CA PHE A 55 1.41 1.85 -12.37
C PHE A 55 0.35 2.72 -13.05
N THR A 56 0.61 4.03 -13.18
CA THR A 56 -0.31 4.98 -13.84
C THR A 56 -0.49 4.62 -15.32
N ALA A 57 0.59 4.25 -16.01
CA ALA A 57 0.56 3.83 -17.40
C ALA A 57 -0.34 2.60 -17.63
N ALA A 58 -0.41 1.67 -16.67
CA ALA A 58 -1.30 0.51 -16.74
C ALA A 58 -2.80 0.88 -16.85
N PHE A 59 -3.17 2.09 -16.41
CA PHE A 59 -4.54 2.60 -16.45
C PHE A 59 -4.80 3.57 -17.61
N SER A 60 -3.82 3.88 -18.46
CA SER A 60 -3.95 4.87 -19.53
C SER A 60 -5.07 4.55 -20.53
N ASN A 61 -5.35 3.27 -20.76
CA ASN A 61 -6.40 2.79 -21.65
C ASN A 61 -7.68 2.38 -20.89
N SER A 62 -7.82 2.77 -19.64
CA SER A 62 -8.97 2.45 -18.79
C SER A 62 -9.83 3.68 -18.58
N SER A 63 -11.15 3.51 -18.50
CA SER A 63 -12.08 4.56 -18.07
C SER A 63 -11.91 4.92 -16.59
N ARG A 64 -11.03 4.23 -15.85
CA ARG A 64 -10.73 4.46 -14.44
C ARG A 64 -9.31 4.96 -14.29
N THR A 65 -9.16 6.01 -13.49
CA THR A 65 -7.84 6.55 -13.11
C THR A 65 -7.11 5.61 -12.16
N ALA A 66 -5.78 5.65 -12.21
CA ALA A 66 -4.92 5.06 -11.20
C ALA A 66 -5.32 5.59 -9.81
N ARG A 67 -5.58 4.70 -8.85
CA ARG A 67 -6.06 5.07 -7.52
C ARG A 67 -5.06 4.68 -6.44
N LEU A 68 -5.01 5.50 -5.39
CA LEU A 68 -4.14 5.33 -4.25
C LEU A 68 -4.25 3.92 -3.61
N ALA A 69 -5.46 3.45 -3.30
CA ALA A 69 -5.64 2.19 -2.60
C ALA A 69 -5.13 0.95 -3.37
N PRO A 70 -5.44 0.75 -4.67
CA PRO A 70 -4.84 -0.35 -5.43
C PRO A 70 -3.32 -0.26 -5.55
N ALA A 71 -2.78 0.95 -5.79
CA ALA A 71 -1.35 1.15 -5.94
C ALA A 71 -0.60 0.83 -4.64
N THR A 72 -1.03 1.40 -3.53
CA THR A 72 -0.37 1.18 -2.23
C THR A 72 -0.57 -0.23 -1.69
N ARG A 73 -1.68 -0.91 -2.06
CA ARG A 73 -1.86 -2.33 -1.74
C ARG A 73 -0.82 -3.20 -2.44
N LEU A 74 -0.57 -2.96 -3.73
CA LEU A 74 0.43 -3.70 -4.49
C LEU A 74 1.84 -3.53 -3.89
N LEU A 75 2.18 -2.31 -3.48
CA LEU A 75 3.41 -2.00 -2.77
C LEU A 75 3.51 -2.75 -1.42
N ALA A 76 2.46 -2.69 -0.61
CA ALA A 76 2.41 -3.35 0.70
C ALA A 76 2.50 -4.88 0.58
N MET A 77 1.96 -5.46 -0.48
CA MET A 77 2.09 -6.90 -0.77
C MET A 77 3.52 -7.28 -1.15
N LYS A 78 4.24 -6.43 -1.86
CA LYS A 78 5.63 -6.69 -2.27
C LYS A 78 6.62 -6.41 -1.15
N ARG A 79 6.44 -5.31 -0.42
CA ARG A 79 7.34 -4.85 0.65
C ARG A 79 6.54 -4.42 1.87
N PRO A 80 6.00 -5.40 2.61
CA PRO A 80 5.19 -5.15 3.81
C PRO A 80 5.99 -4.51 4.95
N ASP A 81 7.30 -4.56 4.88
CA ASP A 81 8.24 -3.92 5.78
C ASP A 81 8.41 -2.41 5.54
N ILE A 82 7.99 -1.90 4.38
CA ILE A 82 8.19 -0.49 3.96
C ILE A 82 6.87 0.23 3.68
N PHE A 83 5.90 -0.46 3.10
CA PHE A 83 4.68 0.17 2.58
C PHE A 83 3.42 -0.27 3.31
N VAL A 84 2.47 0.64 3.46
CA VAL A 84 1.12 0.38 3.97
C VAL A 84 0.07 0.67 2.89
N CYS A 85 -0.94 -0.19 2.78
CA CYS A 85 -2.10 0.11 1.93
C CYS A 85 -2.89 1.28 2.51
N VAL A 86 -3.13 2.33 1.72
CA VAL A 86 -3.99 3.46 2.13
C VAL A 86 -5.33 3.35 1.43
N ASN A 87 -6.39 3.18 2.19
CA ASN A 87 -7.77 3.03 1.72
C ASN A 87 -8.73 3.90 2.55
N ASP A 88 -10.00 3.94 2.15
CA ASP A 88 -10.98 4.79 2.84
C ASP A 88 -11.23 4.39 4.30
N GLY A 89 -10.99 3.12 4.65
CA GLY A 89 -11.16 2.62 6.01
C GLY A 89 -10.05 3.02 6.97
N ASN A 90 -8.79 3.17 6.49
CA ASN A 90 -7.65 3.47 7.35
C ASN A 90 -7.08 4.89 7.17
N LYS A 91 -7.42 5.57 6.07
CA LYS A 91 -6.84 6.86 5.69
C LYS A 91 -6.91 7.92 6.80
N ARG A 92 -8.02 7.99 7.54
CA ARG A 92 -8.18 8.94 8.63
C ARG A 92 -7.23 8.65 9.78
N GLY A 93 -7.16 7.40 10.24
CA GLY A 93 -6.28 7.01 11.34
C GLY A 93 -4.79 7.18 11.00
N LEU A 94 -4.40 6.82 9.78
CA LEU A 94 -3.04 7.08 9.28
C LEU A 94 -2.72 8.57 9.23
N ALA A 95 -3.64 9.38 8.74
CA ALA A 95 -3.47 10.83 8.63
C ALA A 95 -3.31 11.51 9.99
N GLU A 96 -4.13 11.11 10.97
CA GLU A 96 -4.03 11.58 12.37
C GLU A 96 -2.68 11.19 12.97
N SER A 97 -2.23 9.95 12.77
CA SER A 97 -0.96 9.44 13.31
C SER A 97 0.28 10.06 12.67
N LEU A 98 0.23 10.33 11.37
CA LEU A 98 1.36 10.87 10.59
C LEU A 98 1.26 12.39 10.35
N SER A 99 0.29 13.06 10.99
CA SER A 99 0.13 14.53 10.99
C SER A 99 -0.11 15.16 9.62
N PHE A 100 -0.96 14.55 8.78
CA PHE A 100 -1.41 15.16 7.53
C PHE A 100 -2.95 15.20 7.41
N ALA A 101 -3.48 16.03 6.51
CA ALA A 101 -4.93 16.08 6.26
C ALA A 101 -5.38 14.89 5.39
N PRO A 102 -6.39 14.08 5.82
CA PRO A 102 -6.80 12.85 5.10
C PRO A 102 -7.20 13.06 3.65
N THR A 103 -7.70 14.26 3.31
CA THR A 103 -8.16 14.61 1.97
C THR A 103 -7.02 14.97 1.01
N THR A 104 -5.82 15.20 1.52
CA THR A 104 -4.68 15.66 0.72
C THR A 104 -3.78 14.53 0.23
N ILE A 105 -3.97 13.30 0.75
CA ILE A 105 -3.15 12.16 0.35
C ILE A 105 -3.50 11.68 -1.07
N LYS A 106 -2.49 11.60 -1.90
CA LYS A 106 -2.54 11.11 -3.28
C LYS A 106 -1.38 10.15 -3.50
N LEU A 107 -1.38 9.45 -4.63
CA LEU A 107 -0.29 8.53 -4.97
C LEU A 107 1.05 9.28 -5.13
N GLU A 108 1.01 10.47 -5.74
CA GLU A 108 2.20 11.27 -6.04
C GLU A 108 2.90 11.81 -4.78
N ASN A 109 2.17 12.01 -3.67
CA ASN A 109 2.75 12.49 -2.41
C ASN A 109 2.80 11.43 -1.31
N TYR A 110 2.53 10.17 -1.66
CA TYR A 110 2.52 9.06 -0.71
C TYR A 110 3.89 8.81 -0.07
N TRP A 111 4.97 8.97 -0.84
CA TRP A 111 6.32 8.83 -0.32
C TRP A 111 6.60 9.84 0.79
N GLU A 112 6.48 11.12 0.49
CA GLU A 112 6.71 12.21 1.44
C GLU A 112 5.79 12.15 2.67
N ARG A 113 4.50 11.82 2.47
CA ARG A 113 3.51 11.91 3.55
C ARG A 113 3.33 10.66 4.37
N VAL A 114 3.70 9.51 3.84
CA VAL A 114 3.49 8.22 4.52
C VAL A 114 4.80 7.48 4.73
N VAL A 115 5.59 7.26 3.68
CA VAL A 115 6.80 6.43 3.78
C VAL A 115 7.85 7.11 4.65
N GLU A 116 8.19 8.36 4.38
CA GLU A 116 9.20 9.08 5.15
C GLU A 116 8.87 9.22 6.63
N PRO A 117 7.67 9.68 7.04
CA PRO A 117 7.31 9.75 8.45
C PRO A 117 7.34 8.38 9.15
N ILE A 118 6.93 7.30 8.47
CA ILE A 118 7.03 5.95 9.02
C ILE A 118 8.50 5.57 9.23
N ARG A 119 9.37 5.83 8.27
CA ARG A 119 10.81 5.52 8.39
C ARG A 119 11.50 6.30 9.50
N GLN A 120 10.99 7.49 9.85
CA GLN A 120 11.50 8.32 10.94
C GLN A 120 10.92 7.92 12.31
N ALA A 121 9.90 7.08 12.35
CA ALA A 121 9.29 6.64 13.60
C ALA A 121 10.25 5.75 14.41
N PRO A 122 10.39 5.96 15.74
CA PRO A 122 11.31 5.18 16.56
C PRO A 122 11.10 3.67 16.48
N TRP A 123 9.85 3.21 16.39
CA TRP A 123 9.53 1.78 16.28
C TRP A 123 10.01 1.17 14.95
N TYR A 124 10.13 1.94 13.88
CA TYR A 124 10.58 1.45 12.57
C TYR A 124 12.04 0.99 12.59
N THR A 125 12.87 1.67 13.35
CA THR A 125 14.32 1.42 13.45
C THR A 125 14.72 0.44 14.54
N THR A 126 13.75 -0.10 15.33
CA THR A 126 14.06 -1.10 16.35
C THR A 126 14.64 -2.37 15.71
N PRO A 127 15.54 -3.10 16.38
CA PRO A 127 16.10 -4.34 15.84
C PRO A 127 15.03 -5.40 15.57
N ARG A 128 15.22 -6.19 14.52
CA ARG A 128 14.34 -7.32 14.21
C ARG A 128 14.36 -8.32 15.37
N PRO A 129 13.21 -8.67 15.96
CA PRO A 129 13.14 -9.65 17.03
C PRO A 129 13.46 -11.06 16.54
N ALA A 130 13.74 -11.98 17.48
CA ALA A 130 13.82 -13.40 17.21
C ALA A 130 12.51 -14.11 17.58
N GLY A 131 12.28 -15.31 17.02
CA GLY A 131 11.14 -16.14 17.37
C GLY A 131 9.84 -15.76 16.65
N ARG A 132 8.70 -15.87 17.35
CA ARG A 132 7.37 -15.71 16.76
C ARG A 132 7.08 -14.30 16.23
N ASP A 133 7.75 -13.30 16.76
CA ASP A 133 7.49 -11.91 16.40
C ASP A 133 8.19 -11.50 15.08
N MET A 134 9.01 -12.37 14.49
CA MET A 134 9.71 -12.09 13.24
C MET A 134 8.76 -11.79 12.07
N GLU A 135 7.70 -12.59 11.93
CA GLU A 135 6.73 -12.41 10.83
C GLU A 135 5.97 -11.08 10.97
N LEU A 136 5.57 -10.75 12.20
CA LEU A 136 4.94 -9.46 12.51
C LEU A 136 5.89 -8.30 12.22
N TRP A 137 7.16 -8.47 12.58
CA TRP A 137 8.17 -7.48 12.29
C TRP A 137 8.40 -7.29 10.79
N ASP A 138 8.45 -8.36 10.03
CA ASP A 138 8.64 -8.33 8.59
C ASP A 138 7.42 -7.70 7.86
N ALA A 139 6.23 -7.72 8.47
CA ALA A 139 5.01 -7.08 7.96
C ALA A 139 4.61 -5.80 8.72
N ARG A 140 5.48 -5.26 9.58
CA ARG A 140 5.14 -4.19 10.55
C ARG A 140 4.50 -2.95 9.95
N VAL A 141 4.91 -2.56 8.74
CA VAL A 141 4.33 -1.38 8.09
C VAL A 141 2.99 -1.71 7.44
N ALA A 142 2.88 -2.84 6.75
CA ALA A 142 1.61 -3.27 6.16
C ALA A 142 0.51 -3.47 7.21
N MET A 143 0.86 -3.91 8.43
CA MET A 143 -0.08 -4.08 9.54
C MET A 143 -0.75 -2.78 10.01
N LEU A 144 -0.18 -1.61 9.70
CA LEU A 144 -0.84 -0.33 9.99
C LEU A 144 -2.21 -0.21 9.29
N ASP A 145 -2.42 -0.91 8.17
CA ASP A 145 -3.75 -0.99 7.55
C ASP A 145 -4.76 -1.59 8.52
N ALA A 146 -4.45 -2.73 9.15
CA ALA A 146 -5.35 -3.36 10.11
C ALA A 146 -5.50 -2.55 11.41
N ILE A 147 -4.42 -1.95 11.91
CA ILE A 147 -4.42 -1.15 13.13
C ILE A 147 -5.32 0.08 13.02
N TYR A 148 -5.26 0.77 11.89
CA TYR A 148 -6.03 2.00 11.65
C TYR A 148 -7.34 1.79 10.91
N TYR A 149 -7.65 0.55 10.51
CA TYR A 149 -8.86 0.24 9.78
C TYR A 149 -10.12 0.46 10.64
N ARG A 150 -11.01 1.30 10.13
CA ARG A 150 -12.35 1.50 10.69
C ARG A 150 -13.37 1.23 9.58
N PRO A 151 -14.23 0.21 9.73
CA PRO A 151 -15.26 -0.03 8.74
C PRO A 151 -16.09 1.23 8.54
N THR A 152 -16.20 1.71 7.31
CA THR A 152 -17.18 2.73 7.00
C THR A 152 -18.56 2.11 7.17
N SER A 153 -19.33 2.55 8.16
CA SER A 153 -20.74 2.18 8.25
C SER A 153 -21.40 2.58 6.92
N LYS A 154 -21.77 1.61 6.11
CA LYS A 154 -22.73 1.86 5.04
C LYS A 154 -23.97 2.38 5.76
N GLY A 155 -24.29 3.66 5.57
CA GLY A 155 -25.49 4.26 6.11
C GLY A 155 -26.64 3.32 5.82
N GLY A 156 -27.29 2.82 6.88
CA GLY A 156 -28.49 2.07 6.74
C GLY A 156 -29.50 2.94 6.00
N ALA A 157 -29.84 2.53 4.80
CA ALA A 157 -31.03 3.01 4.14
C ALA A 157 -32.20 2.41 4.93
N SER A 158 -32.87 3.29 5.68
CA SER A 158 -34.23 3.03 6.20
C SER A 158 -35.22 3.22 5.08
#